data_ffc3fabdb7d3932736be7fc00733252b
#
_entry.id   ffc3fabdb7d3932736be7fc00733252b
#
_cell.length_a   1.000
_cell.length_b   1.000
_cell.length_c   1.000
_cell.angle_alpha   90.00
_cell.angle_beta   90.00
_cell.angle_gamma   90.00
#
_symmetry.space_group_name_H-M   'P 1'
#
loop_
_entity.id
_entity.type
_entity.pdbx_description
1 polymer ?
#
loop_
_entity_poly.entity_id
_entity_poly.type
_entity_poly.pdbx_seq_one_letter_code
_entity_poly.pdbx_strand_id
1 'polypeptide(L)'
;MSKRIRIAILAVIMALSVVVMSSCGLINLDEFGDEFGDYLSELFGDIEYTTPKTNVTVDGNFTYEDIPEYTGEAYVSVNNSVPFFEDQDKSTRVFETYAQLDSLGRCGVAYANICKELMPTEERGEIGSVKPSGWNQEKYDFIDGKYLYNRCHLIGFQLAGENANPLNLITGTRYLNIDGMLPFENMVDDYVDETNHHVLYRVTPIYKGNELVCRGVLMEGFSVEDNGDGVCFCVFAYNVQPGVVINYADGSSRKDTSSAKAYSEITIVYVQITKEFV
;
A
#
# COMPACT_ATOMS: atom_id res chain seq x y z
N MET A 1 3.90 -22.20 6.41
CA MET A 1 5.29 -21.77 6.20
C MET A 1 5.28 -20.76 5.07
N SER A 2 5.62 -19.51 5.36
CA SER A 2 5.55 -18.42 4.38
C SER A 2 6.46 -18.69 3.18
N LYS A 3 6.19 -18.02 2.03
CA LYS A 3 7.01 -18.15 0.82
C LYS A 3 8.46 -17.73 1.10
N ARG A 4 8.66 -16.71 1.96
CA ARG A 4 9.97 -16.20 2.41
C ARG A 4 10.75 -17.25 3.22
N ILE A 5 10.09 -17.96 4.16
CA ILE A 5 10.74 -19.02 4.94
C ILE A 5 11.19 -20.17 4.04
N ARG A 6 10.40 -20.55 3.02
CA ARG A 6 10.81 -21.58 2.04
C ARG A 6 12.03 -21.15 1.24
N ILE A 7 12.09 -19.88 0.84
CA ILE A 7 13.20 -19.31 0.07
C ILE A 7 14.45 -19.18 0.94
N ALA A 8 14.32 -18.70 2.19
CA ALA A 8 15.42 -18.63 3.15
C ALA A 8 16.01 -20.03 3.44
N ILE A 9 15.18 -21.04 3.60
CA ILE A 9 15.63 -22.44 3.78
C ILE A 9 16.35 -22.93 2.53
N LEU A 10 15.88 -22.59 1.32
CA LEU A 10 16.53 -22.97 0.06
C LEU A 10 17.90 -22.30 -0.08
N ALA A 11 18.02 -21.00 0.30
CA ALA A 11 19.25 -20.26 0.29
C ALA A 11 20.28 -20.83 1.28
N VAL A 12 19.83 -21.20 2.49
CA VAL A 12 20.69 -21.87 3.49
C VAL A 12 21.15 -23.26 3.01
N ILE A 13 20.28 -24.03 2.36
CA ILE A 13 20.65 -25.34 1.79
C ILE A 13 21.66 -25.18 0.66
N MET A 14 21.48 -24.18 -0.21
CA MET A 14 22.47 -23.87 -1.26
C MET A 14 23.81 -23.41 -0.67
N ALA A 15 23.81 -22.51 0.30
CA ALA A 15 25.03 -22.07 0.97
C ALA A 15 25.78 -23.23 1.64
N LEU A 16 25.06 -24.14 2.31
CA LEU A 16 25.65 -25.34 2.91
C LEU A 16 26.24 -26.30 1.85
N SER A 17 25.58 -26.46 0.70
CA SER A 17 26.10 -27.30 -0.40
C SER A 17 27.39 -26.71 -1.00
N VAL A 18 27.51 -25.40 -1.07
CA VAL A 18 28.70 -24.69 -1.55
C VAL A 18 29.87 -24.84 -0.58
N VAL A 19 29.63 -24.75 0.73
CA VAL A 19 30.67 -25.00 1.74
C VAL A 19 31.21 -26.42 1.63
N VAL A 20 30.35 -27.41 1.37
CA VAL A 20 30.77 -28.79 1.14
C VAL A 20 31.60 -28.95 -0.15
N MET A 21 31.19 -28.28 -1.24
CA MET A 21 31.95 -28.31 -2.51
C MET A 21 33.27 -27.56 -2.46
N SER A 22 33.32 -26.46 -1.68
CA SER A 22 34.57 -25.70 -1.45
C SER A 22 35.59 -26.53 -0.63
N SER A 23 35.13 -27.29 0.36
CA SER A 23 36.01 -28.20 1.12
C SER A 23 36.63 -29.32 0.27
N CYS A 24 36.07 -29.58 -0.92
CA CYS A 24 36.59 -30.50 -1.92
C CYS A 24 37.46 -29.81 -2.98
N GLY A 25 37.72 -28.49 -2.90
CA GLY A 25 38.49 -27.73 -3.88
C GLY A 25 37.85 -27.54 -5.24
N LEU A 26 36.51 -27.71 -5.34
CA LEU A 26 35.76 -27.64 -6.60
C LEU A 26 35.27 -26.24 -6.94
N ILE A 27 35.25 -25.29 -5.99
CA ILE A 27 34.70 -23.93 -6.16
C ILE A 27 35.57 -22.95 -5.39
N ASN A 28 35.85 -21.77 -5.99
CA ASN A 28 36.50 -20.63 -5.34
C ASN A 28 35.43 -19.83 -4.56
N LEU A 29 35.62 -19.71 -3.23
CA LEU A 29 34.65 -19.06 -2.35
C LEU A 29 34.53 -17.55 -2.57
N ASP A 30 35.60 -16.87 -2.98
CA ASP A 30 35.60 -15.41 -3.19
C ASP A 30 34.78 -15.04 -4.44
N GLU A 31 34.99 -15.78 -5.54
CA GLU A 31 34.28 -15.59 -6.79
C GLU A 31 32.76 -15.99 -6.69
N PHE A 32 32.48 -17.04 -5.89
CA PHE A 32 31.10 -17.47 -5.62
C PHE A 32 30.37 -16.51 -4.70
N GLY A 33 31.07 -15.86 -3.76
CA GLY A 33 30.46 -14.88 -2.84
C GLY A 33 29.88 -13.68 -3.56
N ASP A 34 30.59 -13.18 -4.56
CA ASP A 34 30.17 -12.03 -5.37
C ASP A 34 28.98 -12.41 -6.30
N GLU A 35 29.09 -13.53 -7.06
CA GLU A 35 27.98 -14.00 -7.91
C GLU A 35 26.73 -14.39 -7.11
N PHE A 36 26.90 -14.96 -5.91
CA PHE A 36 25.77 -15.32 -5.06
C PHE A 36 25.14 -14.10 -4.38
N GLY A 37 25.93 -13.08 -4.04
CA GLY A 37 25.46 -11.78 -3.59
C GLY A 37 24.60 -11.10 -4.65
N ASP A 38 25.07 -11.05 -5.90
CA ASP A 38 24.33 -10.49 -7.03
C ASP A 38 23.04 -11.29 -7.33
N TYR A 39 23.10 -12.63 -7.28
CA TYR A 39 21.91 -13.49 -7.46
C TYR A 39 20.90 -13.32 -6.33
N LEU A 40 21.33 -13.12 -5.08
CA LEU A 40 20.42 -12.82 -3.98
C LEU A 40 19.83 -11.42 -4.11
N SER A 41 20.58 -10.42 -4.57
CA SER A 41 20.06 -9.08 -4.84
C SER A 41 19.06 -9.06 -6.03
N GLU A 42 19.28 -9.91 -7.03
CA GLU A 42 18.34 -10.08 -8.16
C GLU A 42 17.06 -10.86 -7.75
N LEU A 43 17.18 -11.84 -6.84
CA LEU A 43 16.06 -12.69 -6.38
C LEU A 43 15.23 -12.06 -5.27
N PHE A 44 15.90 -11.28 -4.42
CA PHE A 44 15.28 -10.63 -3.28
C PHE A 44 15.05 -9.16 -3.55
N GLY A 45 15.60 -8.63 -4.68
CA GLY A 45 15.65 -7.23 -5.03
C GLY A 45 15.66 -6.43 -3.75
N ASP A 46 16.55 -5.53 -3.51
CA ASP A 46 16.38 -4.69 -2.34
C ASP A 46 14.93 -4.28 -2.33
N ILE A 47 14.13 -4.81 -1.36
CA ILE A 47 12.88 -4.19 -1.03
C ILE A 47 13.32 -2.89 -0.36
N GLU A 48 13.91 -2.02 -1.16
CA GLU A 48 14.00 -0.63 -0.86
C GLU A 48 12.54 -0.20 -0.75
N TYR A 49 12.06 -0.09 0.48
CA TYR A 49 10.94 0.79 0.74
C TYR A 49 11.41 2.15 0.25
N THR A 50 11.17 2.43 -1.04
CA THR A 50 11.62 3.67 -1.65
C THR A 50 10.95 4.76 -0.87
N THR A 51 11.75 5.49 -0.09
CA THR A 51 11.25 6.69 0.60
C THR A 51 10.58 7.54 -0.47
N PRO A 52 9.30 7.91 -0.29
CA PRO A 52 8.57 8.66 -1.28
C PRO A 52 9.38 9.91 -1.65
N LYS A 53 9.54 10.17 -2.93
CA LYS A 53 10.32 11.33 -3.43
C LYS A 53 9.68 12.67 -3.03
N THR A 54 8.39 12.65 -2.72
CA THR A 54 7.61 13.83 -2.34
C THR A 54 7.21 13.71 -0.88
N ASN A 55 7.54 14.73 -0.08
CA ASN A 55 7.09 14.84 1.30
C ASN A 55 6.19 16.07 1.46
N VAL A 56 5.07 15.90 2.16
CA VAL A 56 4.11 16.95 2.52
C VAL A 56 4.23 17.25 3.99
N THR A 57 4.56 18.48 4.34
CA THR A 57 4.57 18.94 5.75
C THR A 57 3.29 19.73 5.99
N VAL A 58 2.54 19.36 7.04
CA VAL A 58 1.30 20.02 7.44
C VAL A 58 1.44 20.57 8.87
N ASP A 59 0.76 21.68 9.12
CA ASP A 59 0.63 22.26 10.46
C ASP A 59 -0.74 21.86 11.03
N GLY A 60 -0.77 20.77 11.78
CA GLY A 60 -1.99 20.20 12.34
C GLY A 60 -2.49 18.94 11.60
N ASN A 61 -3.81 18.83 11.42
CA ASN A 61 -4.43 17.66 10.79
C ASN A 61 -4.29 17.69 9.27
N PHE A 62 -3.93 16.57 8.67
CA PHE A 62 -3.91 16.39 7.22
C PHE A 62 -5.32 16.39 6.65
N THR A 63 -5.58 17.24 5.66
CA THR A 63 -6.89 17.46 5.04
C THR A 63 -6.84 17.28 3.52
N TYR A 64 -7.98 17.41 2.85
CA TYR A 64 -8.03 17.36 1.39
C TYR A 64 -7.15 18.45 0.71
N GLU A 65 -7.06 19.62 1.31
CA GLU A 65 -6.30 20.77 0.80
C GLU A 65 -4.79 20.52 0.81
N ASP A 66 -4.32 19.59 1.64
CA ASP A 66 -2.90 19.21 1.77
C ASP A 66 -2.48 18.14 0.76
N ILE A 67 -3.45 17.51 0.04
CA ILE A 67 -3.15 16.46 -0.93
C ILE A 67 -2.42 17.06 -2.14
N PRO A 68 -1.16 16.67 -2.42
CA PRO A 68 -0.46 17.12 -3.61
C PRO A 68 -1.06 16.50 -4.88
N GLU A 69 -0.79 17.13 -6.03
CA GLU A 69 -1.19 16.58 -7.31
C GLU A 69 -0.56 15.20 -7.53
N TYR A 70 -1.35 14.25 -8.04
CA TYR A 70 -0.86 12.91 -8.38
C TYR A 70 0.12 12.97 -9.55
N THR A 71 1.33 12.49 -9.35
CA THR A 71 2.43 12.52 -10.33
C THR A 71 2.87 11.13 -10.82
N GLY A 72 2.11 10.08 -10.48
CA GLY A 72 2.40 8.70 -10.88
C GLY A 72 2.81 7.77 -9.74
N GLU A 73 3.16 8.31 -8.58
CA GLU A 73 3.50 7.51 -7.39
C GLU A 73 2.24 7.11 -6.62
N ALA A 74 2.16 5.86 -6.14
CA ALA A 74 0.97 5.36 -5.44
C ALA A 74 0.70 6.09 -4.12
N TYR A 75 1.72 6.63 -3.50
CA TYR A 75 1.66 7.35 -2.23
C TYR A 75 2.75 8.43 -2.14
N VAL A 76 2.58 9.34 -1.19
CA VAL A 76 3.56 10.36 -0.82
C VAL A 76 3.80 10.32 0.68
N SER A 77 5.02 10.71 1.11
CA SER A 77 5.33 10.88 2.53
C SER A 77 4.60 12.10 3.08
N VAL A 78 4.14 11.98 4.31
CA VAL A 78 3.56 13.08 5.08
C VAL A 78 4.38 13.26 6.35
N ASN A 79 4.60 14.52 6.75
CA ASN A 79 5.31 14.89 7.97
C ASN A 79 6.68 14.19 8.13
N ASN A 80 7.44 14.07 7.03
CA ASN A 80 8.71 13.32 6.98
C ASN A 80 8.59 11.87 7.46
N SER A 81 7.48 11.22 7.14
CA SER A 81 7.11 9.87 7.59
C SER A 81 6.92 9.71 9.11
N VAL A 82 6.76 10.81 9.85
CA VAL A 82 6.50 10.77 11.29
C VAL A 82 5.00 10.83 11.55
N PRO A 83 4.41 9.79 12.18
CA PRO A 83 2.98 9.76 12.52
C PRO A 83 2.57 10.86 13.49
N PHE A 84 1.28 11.25 13.47
CA PHE A 84 0.69 12.24 14.39
C PHE A 84 0.18 11.61 15.70
N PHE A 85 0.82 10.51 16.17
CA PHE A 85 0.50 9.94 17.47
C PHE A 85 1.11 10.76 18.60
N GLU A 86 0.30 11.03 19.62
CA GLU A 86 0.80 11.66 20.84
C GLU A 86 1.47 10.62 21.75
N ASP A 87 2.34 11.07 22.67
CA ASP A 87 3.06 10.15 23.56
C ASP A 87 2.13 9.30 24.44
N GLN A 88 0.96 9.83 24.79
CA GLN A 88 -0.07 9.08 25.53
C GLN A 88 -0.72 7.94 24.74
N ASP A 89 -0.65 7.97 23.40
CA ASP A 89 -1.18 6.91 22.54
C ASP A 89 -0.22 5.71 22.50
N LYS A 90 1.08 5.97 22.68
CA LYS A 90 2.18 4.98 22.56
C LYS A 90 2.21 4.03 23.75
N SER A 91 1.23 3.14 23.82
CA SER A 91 1.10 2.12 24.85
C SER A 91 0.84 0.75 24.25
N THR A 92 1.17 -0.32 24.97
CA THR A 92 0.89 -1.71 24.56
C THR A 92 -0.54 -2.15 24.88
N ARG A 93 -1.45 -1.20 25.17
CA ARG A 93 -2.86 -1.53 25.35
C ARG A 93 -3.47 -1.97 24.03
N VAL A 94 -4.02 -3.18 24.00
CA VAL A 94 -4.73 -3.72 22.84
C VAL A 94 -6.07 -2.99 22.67
N PHE A 95 -6.33 -2.48 21.47
CA PHE A 95 -7.60 -1.90 21.08
C PHE A 95 -7.76 -1.92 19.57
N GLU A 96 -9.01 -1.85 19.15
CA GLU A 96 -9.44 -1.73 17.76
C GLU A 96 -10.71 -0.88 17.74
N THR A 97 -10.74 0.15 16.91
CA THR A 97 -11.86 1.10 16.83
C THR A 97 -12.11 1.54 15.39
N TYR A 98 -13.39 1.67 15.05
CA TYR A 98 -13.86 2.16 13.76
C TYR A 98 -14.87 3.27 14.00
N ALA A 99 -14.64 4.42 13.38
CA ALA A 99 -15.59 5.52 13.44
C ALA A 99 -16.91 5.12 12.78
N GLN A 100 -18.04 5.61 13.33
CA GLN A 100 -19.34 5.41 12.73
C GLN A 100 -19.38 6.04 11.34
N LEU A 101 -20.20 5.46 10.44
CA LEU A 101 -20.42 6.08 9.13
C LEU A 101 -21.02 7.47 9.32
N ASP A 102 -20.57 8.40 8.50
CA ASP A 102 -21.15 9.75 8.49
C ASP A 102 -22.56 9.79 7.85
N SER A 103 -23.17 10.97 7.77
CA SER A 103 -24.50 11.16 7.19
C SER A 103 -24.59 10.78 5.70
N LEU A 104 -23.49 10.64 5.01
CA LEU A 104 -23.39 10.18 3.60
C LEU A 104 -23.06 8.69 3.49
N GLY A 105 -22.96 7.97 4.61
CA GLY A 105 -22.61 6.55 4.66
C GLY A 105 -21.13 6.28 4.40
N ARG A 106 -20.25 7.27 4.61
CA ARG A 106 -18.79 7.15 4.38
C ARG A 106 -18.09 6.70 5.66
N CYS A 107 -17.06 5.86 5.50
CA CYS A 107 -16.18 5.48 6.60
C CYS A 107 -15.40 6.69 7.13
N GLY A 108 -15.19 6.72 8.43
CA GLY A 108 -14.24 7.61 9.09
C GLY A 108 -12.94 6.88 9.45
N VAL A 109 -12.28 7.33 10.51
CA VAL A 109 -10.99 6.80 10.97
C VAL A 109 -11.16 5.35 11.45
N ALA A 110 -10.24 4.48 11.01
CA ALA A 110 -9.98 3.17 11.59
C ALA A 110 -8.66 3.25 12.37
N TYR A 111 -8.63 2.80 13.62
CA TYR A 111 -7.48 2.92 14.51
C TYR A 111 -7.37 1.71 15.42
N ALA A 112 -6.21 1.07 15.42
CA ALA A 112 -5.93 -0.10 16.25
C ALA A 112 -4.49 -0.10 16.75
N ASN A 113 -4.24 -0.85 17.81
CA ASN A 113 -2.90 -1.22 18.23
C ASN A 113 -2.67 -2.68 17.81
N ILE A 114 -2.15 -2.85 16.59
CA ILE A 114 -1.99 -4.17 15.97
C ILE A 114 -1.01 -5.00 16.75
N CYS A 115 -1.43 -6.23 17.08
CA CYS A 115 -0.64 -7.23 17.81
C CYS A 115 -1.17 -8.62 17.49
N LYS A 116 -0.48 -9.65 17.96
CA LYS A 116 -0.88 -11.06 17.73
C LYS A 116 -2.32 -11.39 18.17
N GLU A 117 -2.84 -10.70 19.18
CA GLU A 117 -4.20 -10.97 19.68
C GLU A 117 -5.29 -10.53 18.68
N LEU A 118 -5.02 -9.49 17.85
CA LEU A 118 -5.95 -8.99 16.85
C LEU A 118 -5.84 -9.71 15.51
N MET A 119 -4.68 -10.30 15.20
CA MET A 119 -4.45 -10.99 13.93
C MET A 119 -5.43 -12.16 13.73
N PRO A 120 -5.82 -12.46 12.48
CA PRO A 120 -6.84 -13.46 12.22
C PRO A 120 -6.41 -14.85 12.65
N THR A 121 -7.31 -15.56 13.35
CA THR A 121 -7.19 -16.97 13.70
C THR A 121 -8.01 -17.88 12.78
N GLU A 122 -8.85 -17.28 11.92
CA GLU A 122 -9.74 -17.95 10.97
C GLU A 122 -9.41 -17.54 9.53
N GLU A 123 -9.83 -18.34 8.56
CA GLU A 123 -9.69 -18.01 7.15
C GLU A 123 -10.57 -16.80 6.77
N ARG A 124 -10.09 -16.00 5.82
CA ARG A 124 -10.82 -14.83 5.30
C ARG A 124 -12.14 -15.28 4.66
N GLY A 125 -13.24 -14.71 5.13
CA GLY A 125 -14.56 -14.92 4.57
C GLY A 125 -14.90 -14.00 3.39
N GLU A 126 -16.12 -14.14 2.86
CA GLU A 126 -16.63 -13.31 1.78
C GLU A 126 -17.07 -11.93 2.29
N ILE A 127 -16.73 -10.87 1.56
CA ILE A 127 -17.10 -9.48 1.87
C ILE A 127 -18.04 -8.85 0.82
N GLY A 128 -18.53 -9.67 -0.12
CA GLY A 128 -19.35 -9.24 -1.27
C GLY A 128 -20.66 -8.55 -0.91
N SER A 129 -21.21 -8.80 0.29
CA SER A 129 -22.46 -8.21 0.79
C SER A 129 -22.34 -6.71 1.12
N VAL A 130 -21.13 -6.24 1.48
CA VAL A 130 -20.90 -4.83 1.82
C VAL A 130 -20.74 -4.01 0.54
N LYS A 131 -21.47 -2.90 0.46
CA LYS A 131 -21.33 -1.88 -0.60
C LYS A 131 -20.96 -0.56 0.06
N PRO A 132 -19.67 -0.20 0.05
CA PRO A 132 -19.22 1.09 0.58
C PRO A 132 -19.83 2.27 -0.17
N SER A 133 -19.75 3.47 0.40
CA SER A 133 -20.21 4.70 -0.27
C SER A 133 -19.55 4.85 -1.65
N GLY A 134 -20.32 5.31 -2.64
CA GLY A 134 -19.85 5.47 -4.03
C GLY A 134 -19.49 4.16 -4.75
N TRP A 135 -19.99 3.00 -4.30
CA TRP A 135 -19.73 1.71 -4.95
C TRP A 135 -20.39 1.63 -6.33
N ASN A 136 -19.62 1.89 -7.37
CA ASN A 136 -20.04 1.85 -8.77
C ASN A 136 -19.00 1.07 -9.60
N GLN A 137 -19.08 -0.26 -9.54
CA GLN A 137 -18.06 -1.16 -10.10
C GLN A 137 -18.08 -1.18 -11.62
N GLU A 138 -16.93 -0.92 -12.21
CA GLU A 138 -16.65 -1.02 -13.64
C GLU A 138 -15.49 -1.97 -13.92
N LYS A 139 -15.40 -2.43 -15.18
CA LYS A 139 -14.32 -3.32 -15.63
C LYS A 139 -13.49 -2.67 -16.72
N TYR A 140 -12.17 -2.81 -16.61
CA TYR A 140 -11.19 -2.36 -17.59
C TYR A 140 -10.19 -3.48 -17.86
N ASP A 141 -10.00 -3.86 -19.12
CA ASP A 141 -9.15 -5.00 -19.50
C ASP A 141 -7.66 -4.82 -19.14
N PHE A 142 -7.22 -3.59 -18.94
CA PHE A 142 -5.84 -3.24 -18.57
C PHE A 142 -5.58 -3.21 -17.06
N ILE A 143 -6.61 -3.40 -16.23
CA ILE A 143 -6.46 -3.49 -14.77
C ILE A 143 -6.26 -4.97 -14.41
N ASP A 144 -5.33 -5.27 -13.51
CA ASP A 144 -5.17 -6.60 -12.95
C ASP A 144 -6.47 -7.06 -12.28
N GLY A 145 -6.95 -8.27 -12.63
CA GLY A 145 -8.26 -8.77 -12.22
C GLY A 145 -9.45 -8.06 -12.87
N LYS A 146 -9.22 -7.04 -13.71
CA LYS A 146 -10.19 -6.26 -14.52
C LYS A 146 -11.13 -5.35 -13.73
N TYR A 147 -11.35 -5.55 -12.45
CA TYR A 147 -12.23 -4.74 -11.63
C TYR A 147 -11.55 -3.47 -11.15
N LEU A 148 -12.19 -2.30 -11.39
CA LEU A 148 -11.69 -1.00 -10.95
C LEU A 148 -11.61 -0.92 -9.43
N TYR A 149 -12.71 -1.27 -8.76
CA TYR A 149 -12.82 -1.12 -7.32
C TYR A 149 -12.69 -2.44 -6.57
N ASN A 150 -12.00 -2.37 -5.46
CA ASN A 150 -11.99 -3.34 -4.39
C ASN A 150 -12.81 -2.80 -3.21
N ARG A 151 -13.37 -3.67 -2.40
CA ARG A 151 -13.78 -3.34 -1.04
C ARG A 151 -12.49 -3.29 -0.22
N CYS A 152 -11.83 -2.11 -0.22
CA CYS A 152 -10.59 -1.92 0.50
C CYS A 152 -10.87 -1.87 1.99
N HIS A 153 -10.21 -2.72 2.76
CA HIS A 153 -10.15 -2.56 4.20
C HIS A 153 -9.29 -1.34 4.53
N LEU A 154 -9.70 -0.55 5.51
CA LEU A 154 -8.85 0.49 6.09
C LEU A 154 -7.77 -0.17 6.97
N ILE A 155 -8.15 -1.09 7.83
CA ILE A 155 -7.22 -2.01 8.51
C ILE A 155 -7.37 -3.37 7.84
N GLY A 156 -6.30 -3.86 7.21
CA GLY A 156 -6.28 -5.11 6.45
C GLY A 156 -6.72 -6.32 7.29
N PHE A 157 -7.38 -7.29 6.67
CA PHE A 157 -7.81 -8.52 7.33
C PHE A 157 -6.64 -9.23 8.03
N GLN A 158 -5.47 -9.23 7.43
CA GLN A 158 -4.25 -9.82 7.99
C GLN A 158 -3.82 -9.20 9.32
N LEU A 159 -4.21 -7.94 9.58
CA LEU A 159 -3.80 -7.19 10.77
C LEU A 159 -4.77 -7.32 11.95
N ALA A 160 -6.08 -7.38 11.67
CA ALA A 160 -7.10 -7.33 12.72
C ALA A 160 -8.23 -8.36 12.57
N GLY A 161 -8.18 -9.26 11.59
CA GLY A 161 -9.18 -10.31 11.42
C GLY A 161 -10.58 -9.81 11.03
N GLU A 162 -10.80 -8.49 10.92
CA GLU A 162 -12.08 -7.89 10.57
C GLU A 162 -12.44 -8.17 9.11
N ASN A 163 -13.53 -8.90 8.87
CA ASN A 163 -13.87 -9.35 7.53
C ASN A 163 -14.90 -8.44 6.82
N ALA A 164 -16.18 -8.59 7.08
CA ALA A 164 -17.26 -7.87 6.39
C ALA A 164 -17.80 -6.68 7.21
N ASN A 165 -16.90 -5.95 7.87
CA ASN A 165 -17.25 -4.78 8.67
C ASN A 165 -17.48 -3.56 7.77
N PRO A 166 -18.71 -3.00 7.68
CA PRO A 166 -18.99 -1.83 6.84
C PRO A 166 -18.28 -0.55 7.31
N LEU A 167 -17.83 -0.49 8.57
CA LEU A 167 -17.08 0.65 9.11
C LEU A 167 -15.60 0.62 8.69
N ASN A 168 -15.13 -0.52 8.17
CA ASN A 168 -13.75 -0.76 7.77
C ASN A 168 -13.56 -0.91 6.25
N LEU A 169 -14.63 -0.77 5.45
CA LEU A 169 -14.59 -1.02 4.00
C LEU A 169 -14.91 0.25 3.22
N ILE A 170 -13.98 0.67 2.36
CA ILE A 170 -14.16 1.79 1.43
C ILE A 170 -14.20 1.33 -0.03
N THR A 171 -14.75 2.17 -0.91
CA THR A 171 -14.59 2.04 -2.36
C THR A 171 -13.20 2.49 -2.75
N GLY A 172 -12.27 1.56 -2.81
CA GLY A 172 -10.87 1.80 -3.19
C GLY A 172 -10.54 1.19 -4.55
N THR A 173 -9.68 1.84 -5.32
CA THR A 173 -9.20 1.29 -6.58
C THR A 173 -8.32 0.07 -6.36
N ARG A 174 -8.13 -0.73 -7.41
CA ARG A 174 -7.14 -1.81 -7.39
C ARG A 174 -5.75 -1.28 -7.09
N TYR A 175 -5.39 -0.13 -7.67
CA TYR A 175 -4.11 0.53 -7.48
C TYR A 175 -3.91 1.01 -6.03
N LEU A 176 -4.90 1.70 -5.44
CA LEU A 176 -4.84 2.05 -4.02
C LEU A 176 -4.60 0.80 -3.15
N ASN A 177 -5.38 -0.27 -3.39
CA ASN A 177 -5.34 -1.47 -2.55
C ASN A 177 -4.00 -2.20 -2.61
N ILE A 178 -3.39 -2.31 -3.80
CA ILE A 178 -2.21 -3.16 -4.03
C ILE A 178 -0.92 -2.35 -3.97
N ASP A 179 -0.88 -1.20 -4.64
CA ASP A 179 0.34 -0.40 -4.76
C ASP A 179 0.42 0.67 -3.66
N GLY A 180 -0.75 1.15 -3.19
CA GLY A 180 -0.83 2.18 -2.15
C GLY A 180 -0.79 1.65 -0.73
N MET A 181 -1.67 0.69 -0.37
CA MET A 181 -1.88 0.26 1.02
C MET A 181 -1.11 -1.00 1.39
N LEU A 182 -1.17 -2.04 0.56
CA LEU A 182 -0.62 -3.36 0.87
C LEU A 182 0.87 -3.36 1.29
N PRO A 183 1.78 -2.55 0.74
CA PRO A 183 3.17 -2.50 1.20
C PRO A 183 3.30 -2.15 2.69
N PHE A 184 2.49 -1.22 3.18
CA PHE A 184 2.49 -0.78 4.58
C PHE A 184 1.78 -1.80 5.49
N GLU A 185 0.70 -2.41 5.02
CA GLU A 185 0.04 -3.51 5.73
C GLU A 185 0.99 -4.69 5.92
N ASN A 186 1.73 -5.08 4.88
CA ASN A 186 2.72 -6.15 4.96
C ASN A 186 3.88 -5.79 5.92
N MET A 187 4.33 -4.52 5.93
CA MET A 187 5.36 -4.08 6.88
C MET A 187 4.92 -4.27 8.33
N VAL A 188 3.67 -3.92 8.64
CA VAL A 188 3.10 -4.08 9.98
C VAL A 188 2.92 -5.57 10.31
N ASP A 189 2.38 -6.36 9.38
CA ASP A 189 2.16 -7.80 9.52
C ASP A 189 3.49 -8.54 9.80
N ASP A 190 4.48 -8.32 8.95
CA ASP A 190 5.82 -8.93 9.06
C ASP A 190 6.46 -8.56 10.42
N TYR A 191 6.40 -7.27 10.84
CA TYR A 191 6.97 -6.81 12.11
C TYR A 191 6.31 -7.47 13.33
N VAL A 192 4.97 -7.50 13.38
CA VAL A 192 4.24 -8.13 14.48
C VAL A 192 4.50 -9.64 14.51
N ASP A 193 4.61 -10.29 13.35
CA ASP A 193 4.89 -11.72 13.24
C ASP A 193 6.30 -12.07 13.73
N GLU A 194 7.28 -11.23 13.45
CA GLU A 194 8.68 -11.47 13.80
C GLU A 194 9.00 -11.14 15.26
N THR A 195 8.38 -10.08 15.80
CA THR A 195 8.74 -9.53 17.13
C THR A 195 7.75 -9.86 18.23
N ASN A 196 6.49 -10.10 17.87
CA ASN A 196 5.35 -10.16 18.79
C ASN A 196 5.13 -8.84 19.57
N HIS A 197 5.57 -7.72 19.00
CA HIS A 197 5.38 -6.36 19.51
C HIS A 197 4.09 -5.73 18.96
N HIS A 198 3.79 -4.51 19.42
CA HIS A 198 2.60 -3.76 19.06
C HIS A 198 2.94 -2.67 18.02
N VAL A 199 2.02 -2.45 17.08
CA VAL A 199 2.09 -1.34 16.14
C VAL A 199 0.81 -0.51 16.23
N LEU A 200 0.92 0.74 16.68
CA LEU A 200 -0.14 1.72 16.49
C LEU A 200 -0.35 1.91 14.98
N TYR A 201 -1.56 1.65 14.50
CA TYR A 201 -1.90 1.72 13.08
C TYR A 201 -3.21 2.47 12.90
N ARG A 202 -3.17 3.59 12.18
CA ARG A 202 -4.33 4.44 11.93
C ARG A 202 -4.49 4.72 10.45
N VAL A 203 -5.71 4.57 9.94
CA VAL A 203 -6.04 4.89 8.55
C VAL A 203 -7.22 5.84 8.51
N THR A 204 -7.00 6.99 7.87
CA THR A 204 -7.98 8.07 7.76
C THR A 204 -8.33 8.29 6.30
N PRO A 205 -9.54 7.94 5.84
CA PRO A 205 -9.99 8.25 4.49
C PRO A 205 -10.26 9.75 4.34
N ILE A 206 -9.72 10.37 3.28
CA ILE A 206 -9.83 11.80 3.04
C ILE A 206 -10.82 12.07 1.91
N TYR A 207 -11.90 12.77 2.22
CA TYR A 207 -12.95 13.13 1.27
C TYR A 207 -12.95 14.63 0.96
N LYS A 208 -13.36 14.99 -0.25
CA LYS A 208 -13.63 16.39 -0.60
C LYS A 208 -15.12 16.68 -0.49
N GLY A 209 -15.51 17.54 0.43
CA GLY A 209 -16.91 17.96 0.60
C GLY A 209 -17.87 16.76 0.70
N ASN A 210 -18.84 16.68 -0.21
CA ASN A 210 -19.88 15.63 -0.22
C ASN A 210 -19.56 14.45 -1.16
N GLU A 211 -18.33 14.29 -1.62
CA GLU A 211 -17.93 13.16 -2.45
C GLU A 211 -18.11 11.84 -1.71
N LEU A 212 -18.62 10.82 -2.41
CA LEU A 212 -18.88 9.50 -1.82
C LEU A 212 -17.67 8.57 -1.84
N VAL A 213 -16.69 8.85 -2.71
CA VAL A 213 -15.42 8.11 -2.80
C VAL A 213 -14.31 8.99 -2.23
N CYS A 214 -13.48 8.46 -1.34
CA CYS A 214 -12.35 9.19 -0.80
C CYS A 214 -11.28 9.45 -1.87
N ARG A 215 -10.55 10.55 -1.74
CA ARG A 215 -9.43 10.91 -2.62
C ARG A 215 -8.19 10.06 -2.37
N GLY A 216 -8.12 9.46 -1.21
CA GLY A 216 -7.08 8.57 -0.74
C GLY A 216 -7.20 8.35 0.74
N VAL A 217 -6.21 7.71 1.31
CA VAL A 217 -6.13 7.44 2.75
C VAL A 217 -4.81 7.93 3.32
N LEU A 218 -4.87 8.61 4.46
CA LEU A 218 -3.69 8.84 5.29
C LEU A 218 -3.47 7.57 6.12
N MET A 219 -2.30 6.97 6.00
CA MET A 219 -1.90 5.77 6.73
C MET A 219 -0.74 6.13 7.67
N GLU A 220 -0.83 5.70 8.91
CA GLU A 220 0.15 5.96 9.95
C GLU A 220 0.47 4.66 10.68
N GLY A 221 1.74 4.39 10.90
CA GLY A 221 2.22 3.23 11.64
C GLY A 221 3.37 3.59 12.58
N PHE A 222 3.38 2.99 13.79
CA PHE A 222 4.43 3.24 14.79
C PHE A 222 4.58 2.02 15.71
N SER A 223 5.75 1.39 15.69
CA SER A 223 6.04 0.29 16.61
C SER A 223 6.31 0.81 18.04
N VAL A 224 5.59 0.22 19.01
CA VAL A 224 5.51 0.82 20.35
C VAL A 224 6.73 0.49 21.21
N GLU A 225 7.12 -0.77 21.30
CA GLU A 225 8.14 -1.25 22.24
C GLU A 225 9.56 -0.76 21.89
N ASP A 226 9.84 -0.55 20.60
CA ASP A 226 11.13 -0.05 20.13
C ASP A 226 11.11 1.44 19.74
N ASN A 227 10.01 2.12 20.09
CA ASN A 227 9.83 3.56 19.85
C ASN A 227 9.97 3.97 18.38
N GLY A 228 9.46 3.15 17.46
CA GLY A 228 9.39 3.41 16.02
C GLY A 228 10.62 2.94 15.22
N ASP A 229 11.55 2.20 15.84
CA ASP A 229 12.74 1.70 15.12
C ASP A 229 12.36 0.64 14.06
N GLY A 230 11.36 -0.21 14.33
CA GLY A 230 10.92 -1.25 13.41
C GLY A 230 9.87 -0.79 12.42
N VAL A 231 8.89 -0.02 12.87
CA VAL A 231 7.81 0.55 12.03
C VAL A 231 7.58 2.01 12.37
N CYS A 232 7.86 2.90 11.43
CA CYS A 232 7.54 4.33 11.54
C CYS A 232 7.23 4.90 10.18
N PHE A 233 5.95 5.17 9.91
CA PHE A 233 5.54 5.80 8.66
C PHE A 233 4.30 6.70 8.83
N CYS A 234 4.24 7.72 7.98
CA CYS A 234 3.08 8.56 7.75
C CYS A 234 3.02 8.86 6.25
N VAL A 235 2.04 8.31 5.55
CA VAL A 235 1.91 8.41 4.10
C VAL A 235 0.47 8.67 3.68
N PHE A 236 0.29 9.42 2.60
CA PHE A 236 -1.00 9.54 1.92
C PHE A 236 -0.99 8.67 0.66
N ALA A 237 -1.83 7.63 0.61
CA ALA A 237 -2.02 6.76 -0.53
C ALA A 237 -3.19 7.23 -1.38
N TYR A 238 -2.96 7.44 -2.70
CA TYR A 238 -3.94 7.99 -3.62
C TYR A 238 -5.00 6.96 -4.04
N ASN A 239 -6.27 7.33 -3.98
CA ASN A 239 -7.35 6.53 -4.55
C ASN A 239 -7.57 6.87 -6.02
N VAL A 240 -6.59 6.54 -6.84
CA VAL A 240 -6.58 6.71 -8.30
C VAL A 240 -6.41 5.35 -8.98
N GLN A 241 -6.64 5.31 -10.29
CA GLN A 241 -6.27 4.16 -11.11
C GLN A 241 -5.63 4.69 -12.41
N PRO A 242 -4.36 4.38 -12.69
CA PRO A 242 -3.73 4.78 -13.94
C PRO A 242 -4.58 4.38 -15.16
N GLY A 243 -4.78 5.32 -16.08
CA GLY A 243 -5.62 5.12 -17.26
C GLY A 243 -7.14 5.21 -17.04
N VAL A 244 -7.60 5.61 -15.85
CA VAL A 244 -9.02 5.80 -15.52
C VAL A 244 -9.25 7.17 -14.89
N VAL A 245 -10.29 7.86 -15.35
CA VAL A 245 -10.82 9.06 -14.70
C VAL A 245 -11.98 8.65 -13.80
N ILE A 246 -11.87 8.95 -12.51
CA ILE A 246 -12.87 8.65 -11.50
C ILE A 246 -13.71 9.90 -11.19
N ASN A 247 -15.02 9.75 -11.13
CA ASN A 247 -15.92 10.74 -10.56
C ASN A 247 -16.12 10.42 -9.08
N TYR A 248 -15.42 11.10 -8.20
CA TYR A 248 -15.47 10.85 -6.76
C TYR A 248 -16.82 11.19 -6.12
N ALA A 249 -17.67 11.97 -6.81
CA ALA A 249 -18.99 12.31 -6.30
C ALA A 249 -19.90 11.08 -6.16
N ASP A 250 -19.77 10.09 -7.06
CA ASP A 250 -20.66 8.92 -7.12
C ASP A 250 -19.97 7.59 -7.42
N GLY A 251 -18.64 7.62 -7.67
CA GLY A 251 -17.85 6.44 -8.02
C GLY A 251 -17.94 6.00 -9.48
N SER A 252 -18.67 6.72 -10.34
CA SER A 252 -18.66 6.45 -11.77
C SER A 252 -17.29 6.73 -12.38
N SER A 253 -16.97 6.05 -13.48
CA SER A 253 -15.64 6.15 -14.07
C SER A 253 -15.68 6.05 -15.60
N ARG A 254 -14.61 6.48 -16.22
CA ARG A 254 -14.37 6.30 -17.66
C ARG A 254 -12.90 6.10 -17.95
N LYS A 255 -12.58 5.45 -19.06
CA LYS A 255 -11.20 5.35 -19.53
C LYS A 255 -10.60 6.74 -19.75
N ASP A 256 -9.37 6.94 -19.28
CA ASP A 256 -8.62 8.16 -19.61
C ASP A 256 -8.08 8.06 -21.04
N THR A 257 -8.50 9.02 -21.88
CA THR A 257 -8.07 9.13 -23.28
C THR A 257 -7.10 10.28 -23.50
N SER A 258 -6.68 11.00 -22.44
CA SER A 258 -5.82 12.19 -22.54
C SER A 258 -4.43 11.85 -23.07
N SER A 259 -3.83 10.75 -22.63
CA SER A 259 -2.54 10.27 -23.13
C SER A 259 -2.60 9.84 -24.60
N ALA A 260 -3.67 9.16 -25.01
CA ALA A 260 -3.86 8.79 -26.42
C ALA A 260 -3.99 10.01 -27.33
N LYS A 261 -4.62 11.09 -26.82
CA LYS A 261 -4.76 12.35 -27.55
C LYS A 261 -3.42 13.08 -27.67
N ALA A 262 -2.60 13.11 -26.61
CA ALA A 262 -1.26 13.67 -26.64
C ALA A 262 -0.35 12.93 -27.65
N TYR A 263 -0.37 11.58 -27.66
CA TYR A 263 0.38 10.80 -28.65
C TYR A 263 -0.08 11.08 -30.10
N SER A 264 -1.39 11.24 -30.34
CA SER A 264 -1.90 11.56 -31.68
C SER A 264 -1.48 12.97 -32.13
N GLU A 265 -1.48 13.94 -31.24
CA GLU A 265 -1.03 15.31 -31.54
C GLU A 265 0.47 15.39 -31.82
N ILE A 266 1.30 14.69 -31.03
CA ILE A 266 2.75 14.57 -31.28
C ILE A 266 3.01 13.88 -32.62
N THR A 267 2.29 12.82 -32.95
CA THR A 267 2.44 12.11 -34.23
C THR A 267 2.05 12.99 -35.41
N ILE A 268 0.98 13.81 -35.29
CA ILE A 268 0.57 14.75 -36.33
C ILE A 268 1.64 15.81 -36.55
N VAL A 269 2.20 16.40 -35.50
CA VAL A 269 3.29 17.38 -35.57
C VAL A 269 4.54 16.77 -36.23
N TYR A 270 4.91 15.54 -35.88
CA TYR A 270 6.06 14.85 -36.47
C TYR A 270 5.87 14.59 -37.99
N VAL A 271 4.66 14.18 -38.39
CA VAL A 271 4.31 13.98 -39.81
C VAL A 271 4.26 15.28 -40.59
N GLN A 272 3.84 16.40 -39.98
CA GLN A 272 3.89 17.73 -40.63
C GLN A 272 5.32 18.22 -40.83
N ILE A 273 6.17 18.13 -39.79
CA ILE A 273 7.59 18.50 -39.87
C ILE A 273 8.32 17.70 -40.94
N THR A 274 8.11 16.41 -41.05
CA THR A 274 8.76 15.56 -42.05
C THR A 274 8.30 15.84 -43.49
N LYS A 275 7.11 16.40 -43.69
CA LYS A 275 6.61 16.80 -45.02
C LYS A 275 7.15 18.15 -45.50
N GLU A 276 7.62 19.02 -44.61
CA GLU A 276 8.22 20.31 -44.97
C GLU A 276 9.71 20.21 -45.35
N PHE A 277 10.35 19.03 -45.09
CA PHE A 277 11.78 18.79 -45.39
C PHE A 277 12.00 17.76 -46.51
N VAL A 278 10.98 17.38 -47.25
CA VAL A 278 11.05 16.58 -48.49
C VAL A 278 10.47 17.35 -49.66
#